data_c2fdbfeed5521391469e28d23647e6f3
#
_entry.id   c2fdbfeed5521391469e28d23647e6f3
#
_cell.length_a   1.000
_cell.length_b   1.000
_cell.length_c   1.000
_cell.angle_alpha   90.00
_cell.angle_beta   90.00
_cell.angle_gamma   90.00
#
_symmetry.space_group_name_H-M   'P 1'
#
loop_
_entity.id
_entity.type
_entity.pdbx_description
1 polymer ?
#
loop_
_entity_poly.entity_id
_entity_poly.type
_entity_poly.pdbx_seq_one_letter_code
_entity_poly.pdbx_strand_id
1 'polypeptide(L)'
;MNAVNYNNAFFEKAFGRPEQLEVSDVPEFCFCGRSNVGKSTLINKILGRKSIARVSSKPGKTVTVNFFRVENIRLVDLPGYGYAKVPFSEKDRWSELMEAYFGTERNIRMVFQLIDMRHPATEFDLTMLEFMRHNKIPYTVVLTKSDKLNKTETAERLSLIRDELGVFAENTEIITFSANKSEDAEKLREIIEKRL
;
A
#
# COMPACT_ATOMS: atom_id res chain seq x y z
N MET A 1 1.17 8.17 -24.27
CA MET A 1 1.57 6.87 -23.67
C MET A 1 0.39 5.93 -23.83
N ASN A 2 0.63 4.65 -24.17
CA ASN A 2 -0.47 3.67 -24.21
C ASN A 2 -0.92 3.39 -22.78
N ALA A 3 -2.24 3.29 -22.56
CA ALA A 3 -2.80 2.92 -21.25
C ALA A 3 -2.29 1.53 -20.83
N VAL A 4 -1.98 1.37 -19.54
CA VAL A 4 -1.50 0.10 -18.99
C VAL A 4 -2.60 -0.95 -19.02
N ASN A 5 -2.34 -2.11 -19.61
CA ASN A 5 -3.32 -3.20 -19.62
C ASN A 5 -3.23 -4.04 -18.34
N TYR A 6 -3.99 -3.65 -17.33
CA TYR A 6 -4.04 -4.33 -16.03
C TYR A 6 -4.55 -5.78 -16.10
N ASN A 7 -5.22 -6.18 -17.19
CA ASN A 7 -5.67 -7.55 -17.37
C ASN A 7 -4.53 -8.55 -17.63
N ASN A 8 -3.34 -8.05 -18.03
CA ASN A 8 -2.15 -8.88 -18.22
C ASN A 8 -1.36 -9.10 -16.92
N ALA A 9 -1.92 -8.73 -15.77
CA ALA A 9 -1.27 -8.89 -14.49
C ALA A 9 -1.07 -10.35 -14.10
N PHE A 10 0.12 -10.67 -13.57
CA PHE A 10 0.43 -11.96 -12.98
C PHE A 10 1.27 -11.81 -11.70
N PHE A 11 1.20 -12.80 -10.83
CA PHE A 11 2.09 -12.90 -9.69
C PHE A 11 3.50 -13.26 -10.19
N GLU A 12 4.48 -12.40 -9.92
CA GLU A 12 5.85 -12.57 -10.42
C GLU A 12 6.69 -13.36 -9.41
N LYS A 13 6.78 -12.86 -8.18
CA LYS A 13 7.61 -13.45 -7.13
C LYS A 13 7.21 -12.97 -5.74
N ALA A 14 7.70 -13.67 -4.70
CA ALA A 14 7.60 -13.23 -3.31
C ALA A 14 8.93 -13.45 -2.60
N PHE A 15 9.35 -12.47 -1.82
CA PHE A 15 10.56 -12.55 -1.03
C PHE A 15 10.24 -12.39 0.46
N GLY A 16 10.79 -13.28 1.27
CA GLY A 16 10.59 -13.31 2.73
C GLY A 16 11.87 -13.06 3.52
N ARG A 17 13.00 -12.81 2.82
CA ARG A 17 14.31 -12.55 3.43
C ARG A 17 15.03 -11.43 2.67
N PRO A 18 15.81 -10.58 3.40
CA PRO A 18 16.55 -9.46 2.81
C PRO A 18 17.45 -9.85 1.63
N GLU A 19 18.15 -10.97 1.71
CA GLU A 19 19.15 -11.42 0.71
C GLU A 19 18.51 -11.79 -0.63
N GLN A 20 17.20 -11.94 -0.67
CA GLN A 20 16.46 -12.24 -1.90
C GLN A 20 16.12 -10.99 -2.71
N LEU A 21 16.21 -9.80 -2.08
CA LEU A 21 15.85 -8.54 -2.71
C LEU A 21 16.95 -8.11 -3.68
N GLU A 22 16.55 -7.95 -4.94
CA GLU A 22 17.42 -7.55 -6.04
C GLU A 22 17.20 -6.09 -6.39
N VAL A 23 18.21 -5.41 -6.92
CA VAL A 23 18.05 -4.09 -7.57
C VAL A 23 17.01 -4.15 -8.69
N SER A 24 16.30 -3.05 -8.92
CA SER A 24 15.25 -3.02 -9.92
C SER A 24 15.13 -1.64 -10.57
N ASP A 25 15.24 -1.61 -11.88
CA ASP A 25 15.00 -0.45 -12.74
C ASP A 25 13.53 -0.34 -13.18
N VAL A 26 12.76 -1.40 -12.98
CA VAL A 26 11.33 -1.44 -13.30
C VAL A 26 10.55 -0.47 -12.40
N PRO A 27 9.69 0.40 -12.95
CA PRO A 27 8.83 1.26 -12.16
C PRO A 27 7.98 0.47 -11.16
N GLU A 28 8.11 0.78 -9.86
CA GLU A 28 7.42 0.09 -8.78
C GLU A 28 6.42 1.02 -8.09
N PHE A 29 5.20 0.50 -7.90
CA PHE A 29 4.11 1.13 -7.14
C PHE A 29 3.82 0.26 -5.93
N CYS A 30 4.17 0.76 -4.74
CA CYS A 30 4.15 -0.02 -3.51
C CYS A 30 2.86 0.23 -2.74
N PHE A 31 2.39 -0.78 -2.05
CA PHE A 31 1.22 -0.70 -1.17
C PHE A 31 1.63 -1.11 0.23
N CYS A 32 1.46 -0.21 1.20
CA CYS A 32 1.74 -0.46 2.60
C CYS A 32 0.53 -0.11 3.48
N GLY A 33 0.51 -0.60 4.68
CA GLY A 33 -0.56 -0.35 5.64
C GLY A 33 -0.69 -1.47 6.67
N ARG A 34 -1.53 -1.24 7.65
CA ARG A 34 -1.79 -2.23 8.70
C ARG A 34 -2.38 -3.53 8.15
N SER A 35 -2.15 -4.59 8.87
CA SER A 35 -2.83 -5.86 8.60
C SER A 35 -4.33 -5.70 8.60
N ASN A 36 -4.99 -6.32 7.61
CA ASN A 36 -6.44 -6.23 7.39
C ASN A 36 -6.97 -4.82 7.06
N VAL A 37 -6.12 -3.89 6.65
CA VAL A 37 -6.54 -2.56 6.17
C VAL A 37 -7.29 -2.63 4.84
N GLY A 38 -7.16 -3.72 4.09
CA GLY A 38 -7.79 -3.89 2.76
C GLY A 38 -6.79 -3.88 1.60
N LYS A 39 -5.50 -3.98 1.87
CA LYS A 39 -4.40 -3.86 0.89
C LYS A 39 -4.53 -4.86 -0.27
N SER A 40 -4.62 -6.16 0.01
CA SER A 40 -4.78 -7.18 -1.04
C SER A 40 -6.10 -7.05 -1.81
N THR A 41 -7.17 -6.57 -1.16
CA THR A 41 -8.43 -6.27 -1.84
C THR A 41 -8.28 -5.12 -2.83
N LEU A 42 -7.59 -4.05 -2.42
CA LEU A 42 -7.32 -2.90 -3.27
C LEU A 42 -6.45 -3.29 -4.47
N ILE A 43 -5.35 -4.02 -4.25
CA ILE A 43 -4.48 -4.53 -5.32
C ILE A 43 -5.28 -5.38 -6.32
N ASN A 44 -6.10 -6.31 -5.83
CA ASN A 44 -6.97 -7.12 -6.70
C ASN A 44 -7.93 -6.27 -7.54
N LYS A 45 -8.47 -5.18 -6.98
CA LYS A 45 -9.34 -4.26 -7.71
C LYS A 45 -8.59 -3.49 -8.79
N ILE A 46 -7.40 -2.96 -8.47
CA ILE A 46 -6.53 -2.31 -9.49
C ILE A 46 -6.21 -3.29 -10.62
N LEU A 47 -5.89 -4.53 -10.30
CA LEU A 47 -5.54 -5.55 -11.29
C LEU A 47 -6.74 -6.16 -12.03
N GLY A 48 -7.98 -5.79 -11.70
CA GLY A 48 -9.17 -6.40 -12.28
C GLY A 48 -9.29 -7.90 -12.02
N ARG A 49 -8.67 -8.41 -10.93
CA ARG A 49 -8.62 -9.83 -10.59
C ARG A 49 -9.34 -10.12 -9.27
N LYS A 50 -9.90 -11.33 -9.14
CA LYS A 50 -10.62 -11.70 -7.92
C LYS A 50 -9.70 -12.10 -6.77
N SER A 51 -8.53 -12.68 -7.05
CA SER A 51 -7.68 -13.30 -5.99
C SER A 51 -6.21 -13.49 -6.37
N ILE A 52 -5.62 -12.60 -7.16
CA ILE A 52 -4.18 -12.68 -7.48
C ILE A 52 -3.33 -12.30 -6.25
N ALA A 53 -3.72 -11.26 -5.54
CA ALA A 53 -3.22 -10.95 -4.21
C ALA A 53 -4.06 -11.70 -3.17
N ARG A 54 -3.41 -12.53 -2.35
CA ARG A 54 -4.13 -13.34 -1.35
C ARG A 54 -4.63 -12.48 -0.21
N VAL A 55 -5.93 -12.44 -0.03
CA VAL A 55 -6.56 -11.85 1.16
C VAL A 55 -6.34 -12.81 2.33
N SER A 56 -5.38 -12.50 3.21
CA SER A 56 -5.11 -13.31 4.41
C SER A 56 -6.05 -12.89 5.53
N SER A 57 -6.88 -13.81 6.01
CA SER A 57 -7.69 -13.64 7.22
C SER A 57 -7.00 -14.13 8.49
N LYS A 58 -5.85 -14.83 8.37
CA LYS A 58 -5.12 -15.37 9.52
C LYS A 58 -3.86 -14.57 9.82
N PRO A 59 -3.71 -14.04 11.05
CA PRO A 59 -2.45 -13.47 11.53
C PRO A 59 -1.34 -14.54 11.55
N GLY A 60 -0.09 -14.17 11.29
CA GLY A 60 1.07 -15.08 11.43
C GLY A 60 1.43 -15.88 10.18
N LYS A 61 0.97 -15.49 8.96
CA LYS A 61 1.57 -16.00 7.74
C LYS A 61 2.83 -15.19 7.40
N THR A 62 3.82 -15.90 6.90
CA THR A 62 5.16 -15.44 6.51
C THR A 62 5.17 -14.01 6.00
N VAL A 63 5.96 -13.16 6.67
CA VAL A 63 6.24 -11.80 6.24
C VAL A 63 6.92 -11.85 4.86
N THR A 64 6.26 -11.36 3.82
CA THR A 64 6.80 -11.36 2.45
C THR A 64 6.48 -10.05 1.75
N VAL A 65 7.41 -9.61 0.89
CA VAL A 65 7.15 -8.64 -0.17
C VAL A 65 6.69 -9.42 -1.40
N ASN A 66 5.49 -9.10 -1.91
CA ASN A 66 4.93 -9.79 -3.07
C ASN A 66 4.93 -8.87 -4.29
N PHE A 67 5.41 -9.38 -5.41
CA PHE A 67 5.53 -8.63 -6.66
C PHE A 67 4.52 -9.13 -7.67
N PHE A 68 3.76 -8.19 -8.23
CA PHE A 68 2.83 -8.44 -9.33
C PHE A 68 3.29 -7.67 -10.55
N ARG A 69 3.59 -8.36 -11.63
CA ARG A 69 3.99 -7.76 -12.89
C ARG A 69 2.75 -7.36 -13.69
N VAL A 70 2.79 -6.15 -14.24
CA VAL A 70 1.81 -5.63 -15.19
C VAL A 70 2.59 -4.95 -16.30
N GLU A 71 2.75 -5.62 -17.44
CA GLU A 71 3.56 -5.12 -18.56
C GLU A 71 4.96 -4.66 -18.11
N ASN A 72 5.24 -3.35 -18.19
CA ASN A 72 6.51 -2.74 -17.85
C ASN A 72 6.58 -2.16 -16.42
N ILE A 73 5.56 -2.40 -15.57
CA ILE A 73 5.53 -1.93 -14.18
C ILE A 73 5.37 -3.07 -13.20
N ARG A 74 5.61 -2.81 -11.92
CA ARG A 74 5.32 -3.70 -10.80
C ARG A 74 4.39 -3.04 -9.80
N LEU A 75 3.38 -3.77 -9.37
CA LEU A 75 2.66 -3.49 -8.12
C LEU A 75 3.29 -4.33 -7.02
N VAL A 76 3.65 -3.70 -5.90
CA VAL A 76 4.38 -4.36 -4.82
C VAL A 76 3.55 -4.34 -3.54
N ASP A 77 3.14 -5.52 -3.09
CA ASP A 77 2.41 -5.71 -1.83
C ASP A 77 3.43 -5.86 -0.70
N LEU A 78 3.67 -4.78 0.03
CA LEU A 78 4.57 -4.77 1.18
C LEU A 78 3.92 -5.48 2.38
N PRO A 79 4.69 -6.13 3.26
CA PRO A 79 4.15 -6.82 4.41
C PRO A 79 3.41 -5.84 5.34
N GLY A 80 2.21 -6.22 5.77
CA GLY A 80 1.41 -5.41 6.69
C GLY A 80 2.05 -5.34 8.08
N TYR A 81 1.85 -4.21 8.78
CA TYR A 81 2.31 -3.97 10.14
C TYR A 81 1.16 -3.95 11.16
N GLY A 82 1.49 -3.73 12.44
CA GLY A 82 0.51 -3.52 13.51
C GLY A 82 -0.22 -4.78 13.98
N TYR A 83 0.42 -5.94 13.89
CA TYR A 83 -0.09 -7.15 14.53
C TYR A 83 0.11 -7.08 16.04
N ALA A 84 -0.98 -7.06 16.80
CA ALA A 84 -0.93 -6.98 18.27
C ALA A 84 -0.34 -8.24 18.96
N LYS A 85 -0.27 -9.37 18.28
CA LYS A 85 0.07 -10.68 18.84
C LYS A 85 1.11 -11.44 18.02
N VAL A 86 2.12 -10.75 17.45
CA VAL A 86 3.23 -11.45 16.81
C VAL A 86 4.43 -11.51 17.74
N PRO A 87 5.19 -12.62 17.74
CA PRO A 87 6.45 -12.73 18.45
C PRO A 87 7.41 -11.60 18.08
N PHE A 88 8.29 -11.22 18.99
CA PHE A 88 9.30 -10.17 18.77
C PHE A 88 10.16 -10.48 17.54
N SER A 89 10.54 -11.72 17.33
CA SER A 89 11.28 -12.20 16.16
C SER A 89 10.60 -11.94 14.81
N GLU A 90 9.27 -11.90 14.76
CA GLU A 90 8.55 -11.56 13.52
C GLU A 90 8.50 -10.04 13.26
N LYS A 91 8.55 -9.24 14.33
CA LYS A 91 8.68 -7.77 14.19
C LYS A 91 10.06 -7.42 13.65
N ASP A 92 11.11 -8.06 14.15
CA ASP A 92 12.48 -7.86 13.67
C ASP A 92 12.59 -8.25 12.18
N ARG A 93 12.08 -9.42 11.81
CA ARG A 93 12.03 -9.84 10.40
C ARG A 93 11.27 -8.88 9.51
N TRP A 94 10.18 -8.31 10.02
CA TRP A 94 9.43 -7.30 9.27
C TRP A 94 10.29 -6.05 9.04
N SER A 95 10.94 -5.54 10.09
CA SER A 95 11.82 -4.36 10.00
C SER A 95 12.98 -4.61 9.05
N GLU A 96 13.71 -5.71 9.23
CA GLU A 96 14.83 -6.10 8.36
C GLU A 96 14.43 -6.18 6.88
N LEU A 97 13.27 -6.79 6.59
CA LEU A 97 12.78 -6.93 5.22
C LEU A 97 12.36 -5.58 4.62
N MET A 98 11.73 -4.69 5.41
CA MET A 98 11.34 -3.36 4.97
C MET A 98 12.56 -2.46 4.74
N GLU A 99 13.52 -2.47 5.67
CA GLU A 99 14.79 -1.74 5.54
C GLU A 99 15.56 -2.20 4.30
N ALA A 100 15.66 -3.50 4.07
CA ALA A 100 16.31 -4.05 2.90
C ALA A 100 15.56 -3.68 1.60
N TYR A 101 14.22 -3.71 1.60
CA TYR A 101 13.44 -3.34 0.43
C TYR A 101 13.68 -1.89 0.02
N PHE A 102 13.59 -0.95 0.96
CA PHE A 102 13.80 0.47 0.68
C PHE A 102 15.27 0.86 0.56
N GLY A 103 16.20 0.09 1.17
CA GLY A 103 17.63 0.29 1.07
C GLY A 103 18.27 -0.27 -0.21
N THR A 104 17.57 -1.16 -0.92
CA THR A 104 18.01 -1.67 -2.22
C THR A 104 17.69 -0.64 -3.31
N GLU A 105 18.58 -0.45 -4.29
CA GLU A 105 18.35 0.46 -5.40
C GLU A 105 17.14 -0.01 -6.25
N ARG A 106 16.07 0.77 -6.23
CA ARG A 106 14.80 0.47 -6.87
C ARG A 106 14.16 1.71 -7.48
N ASN A 107 13.42 1.50 -8.57
CA ASN A 107 12.69 2.58 -9.24
C ASN A 107 11.29 2.76 -8.63
N ILE A 108 11.23 3.15 -7.34
CA ILE A 108 9.97 3.40 -6.63
C ILE A 108 9.36 4.71 -7.13
N ARG A 109 8.22 4.62 -7.81
CA ARG A 109 7.49 5.77 -8.35
C ARG A 109 6.49 6.35 -7.36
N MET A 110 5.88 5.50 -6.52
CA MET A 110 4.87 5.91 -5.54
C MET A 110 4.68 4.82 -4.49
N VAL A 111 4.44 5.24 -3.26
CA VAL A 111 3.93 4.37 -2.19
C VAL A 111 2.50 4.78 -1.85
N PHE A 112 1.56 3.86 -1.94
CA PHE A 112 0.21 4.03 -1.46
C PHE A 112 0.16 3.59 0.00
N GLN A 113 0.02 4.56 0.91
CA GLN A 113 -0.14 4.33 2.35
C GLN A 113 -1.62 4.14 2.66
N LEU A 114 -2.02 2.92 2.99
CA LEU A 114 -3.41 2.59 3.28
C LEU A 114 -3.73 2.78 4.77
N ILE A 115 -4.81 3.50 5.05
CA ILE A 115 -5.35 3.72 6.39
C ILE A 115 -6.83 3.33 6.38
N ASP A 116 -7.29 2.59 7.38
CA ASP A 116 -8.71 2.25 7.54
C ASP A 116 -9.48 3.50 7.97
N MET A 117 -10.35 4.01 7.10
CA MET A 117 -11.06 5.26 7.29
C MET A 117 -11.92 5.31 8.58
N ARG A 118 -12.31 4.16 9.11
CA ARG A 118 -13.17 4.03 10.31
C ARG A 118 -12.46 4.38 11.62
N HIS A 119 -11.13 4.47 11.60
CA HIS A 119 -10.30 4.63 12.79
C HIS A 119 -9.29 5.78 12.61
N PRO A 120 -8.80 6.37 13.70
CA PRO A 120 -7.67 7.29 13.64
C PRO A 120 -6.44 6.62 13.04
N ALA A 121 -5.57 7.45 12.45
CA ALA A 121 -4.23 7.01 12.05
C ALA A 121 -3.47 6.50 13.28
N THR A 122 -2.78 5.38 13.15
CA THR A 122 -2.03 4.80 14.25
C THR A 122 -0.60 5.28 14.26
N GLU A 123 0.09 5.11 15.40
CA GLU A 123 1.53 5.41 15.50
C GLU A 123 2.36 4.72 14.42
N PHE A 124 2.00 3.47 14.04
CA PHE A 124 2.66 2.77 12.94
C PHE A 124 2.41 3.42 11.58
N ASP A 125 1.21 3.95 11.35
CA ASP A 125 0.90 4.68 10.11
C ASP A 125 1.76 5.96 10.03
N LEU A 126 1.85 6.70 11.14
CA LEU A 126 2.66 7.93 11.23
C LEU A 126 4.16 7.63 11.10
N THR A 127 4.67 6.57 11.74
CA THR A 127 6.06 6.12 11.60
C THR A 127 6.40 5.80 10.14
N MET A 128 5.51 5.14 9.43
CA MET A 128 5.72 4.82 8.01
C MET A 128 5.71 6.08 7.13
N LEU A 129 4.82 7.03 7.41
CA LEU A 129 4.79 8.32 6.71
C LEU A 129 6.06 9.14 6.98
N GLU A 130 6.54 9.17 8.24
CA GLU A 130 7.81 9.81 8.59
C GLU A 130 9.00 9.19 7.86
N PHE A 131 9.06 7.87 7.81
CA PHE A 131 10.08 7.14 7.06
C PHE A 131 10.08 7.55 5.58
N MET A 132 8.91 7.56 4.93
CA MET A 132 8.78 7.96 3.52
C MET A 132 9.19 9.42 3.30
N ARG A 133 8.76 10.31 4.19
CA ARG A 133 9.12 11.73 4.13
C ARG A 133 10.62 11.95 4.30
N HIS A 134 11.22 11.32 5.31
CA HIS A 134 12.67 11.42 5.58
C HIS A 134 13.51 10.96 4.39
N ASN A 135 13.11 9.85 3.75
CA ASN A 135 13.79 9.28 2.60
C ASN A 135 13.35 9.88 1.25
N LYS A 136 12.50 10.91 1.26
CA LYS A 136 11.98 11.59 0.06
C LYS A 136 11.28 10.63 -0.92
N ILE A 137 10.64 9.59 -0.41
CA ILE A 137 9.87 8.62 -1.18
C ILE A 137 8.49 9.21 -1.46
N PRO A 138 8.06 9.33 -2.74
CA PRO A 138 6.73 9.84 -3.06
C PRO A 138 5.63 8.94 -2.48
N TYR A 139 4.61 9.53 -1.86
CA TYR A 139 3.48 8.76 -1.33
C TYR A 139 2.13 9.45 -1.51
N THR A 140 1.08 8.65 -1.47
CA THR A 140 -0.33 9.06 -1.47
C THR A 140 -1.04 8.29 -0.35
N VAL A 141 -1.90 8.95 0.41
CA VAL A 141 -2.70 8.31 1.46
C VAL A 141 -4.01 7.82 0.89
N VAL A 142 -4.31 6.53 1.11
CA VAL A 142 -5.54 5.89 0.66
C VAL A 142 -6.39 5.48 1.86
N LEU A 143 -7.52 6.16 2.04
CA LEU A 143 -8.48 5.88 3.10
C LEU A 143 -9.41 4.74 2.66
N THR A 144 -9.12 3.53 3.12
CA THR A 144 -9.88 2.33 2.74
C THR A 144 -11.17 2.16 3.52
N LYS A 145 -12.06 1.31 3.03
CA LYS A 145 -13.36 0.94 3.66
C LYS A 145 -14.32 2.13 3.81
N SER A 146 -14.26 3.08 2.89
CA SER A 146 -15.15 4.25 2.87
C SER A 146 -16.63 3.88 2.76
N ASP A 147 -16.95 2.68 2.24
CA ASP A 147 -18.31 2.13 2.18
C ASP A 147 -18.90 1.74 3.55
N LYS A 148 -18.11 1.76 4.61
CA LYS A 148 -18.53 1.46 5.97
C LYS A 148 -18.98 2.70 6.76
N LEU A 149 -18.85 3.87 6.16
CA LEU A 149 -19.27 5.15 6.71
C LEU A 149 -20.36 5.76 5.84
N ASN A 150 -21.32 6.43 6.47
CA ASN A 150 -22.31 7.25 5.77
C ASN A 150 -21.68 8.58 5.28
N LYS A 151 -22.44 9.41 4.57
CA LYS A 151 -21.93 10.67 4.00
C LYS A 151 -21.41 11.65 5.05
N THR A 152 -22.12 11.78 6.17
CA THR A 152 -21.77 12.70 7.28
C THR A 152 -20.49 12.21 7.95
N GLU A 153 -20.44 10.94 8.35
CA GLU A 153 -19.26 10.31 8.94
C GLU A 153 -18.04 10.40 8.02
N THR A 154 -18.24 10.21 6.69
CA THR A 154 -17.17 10.35 5.70
C THR A 154 -16.59 11.76 5.67
N ALA A 155 -17.46 12.80 5.68
CA ALA A 155 -17.03 14.20 5.68
C ALA A 155 -16.27 14.56 6.97
N GLU A 156 -16.79 14.14 8.12
CA GLU A 156 -16.11 14.32 9.42
C GLU A 156 -14.74 13.64 9.44
N ARG A 157 -14.66 12.39 8.99
CA ARG A 157 -13.38 11.66 8.95
C ARG A 157 -12.36 12.29 8.01
N LEU A 158 -12.79 12.83 6.86
CA LEU A 158 -11.89 13.53 5.93
C LEU A 158 -11.31 14.81 6.54
N SER A 159 -12.07 15.49 7.40
CA SER A 159 -11.56 16.65 8.15
C SER A 159 -10.56 16.20 9.21
N LEU A 160 -10.95 15.28 10.06
CA LEU A 160 -10.13 14.80 11.18
C LEU A 160 -8.82 14.15 10.74
N ILE A 161 -8.81 13.36 9.66
CA ILE A 161 -7.59 12.67 9.21
C ILE A 161 -6.49 13.65 8.79
N ARG A 162 -6.84 14.82 8.26
CA ARG A 162 -5.86 15.83 7.90
C ARG A 162 -5.16 16.38 9.14
N ASP A 163 -5.90 16.61 10.20
CA ASP A 163 -5.37 17.06 11.49
C ASP A 163 -4.50 15.97 12.14
N GLU A 164 -4.96 14.71 12.10
CA GLU A 164 -4.23 13.55 12.61
C GLU A 164 -2.89 13.32 11.89
N LEU A 165 -2.88 13.52 10.58
CA LEU A 165 -1.67 13.40 9.77
C LEU A 165 -0.75 14.62 9.86
N GLY A 166 -1.27 15.79 10.22
CA GLY A 166 -0.49 17.02 10.39
C GLY A 166 0.39 17.30 9.17
N VAL A 167 1.68 17.44 9.40
CA VAL A 167 2.68 17.74 8.36
C VAL A 167 2.74 16.71 7.21
N PHE A 168 2.28 15.48 7.43
CA PHE A 168 2.25 14.44 6.39
C PHE A 168 1.08 14.62 5.42
N ALA A 169 0.07 15.45 5.76
CA ALA A 169 -1.01 15.81 4.86
C ALA A 169 -0.66 16.99 3.94
N GLU A 170 0.43 17.72 4.25
CA GLU A 170 0.88 18.84 3.44
C GLU A 170 1.38 18.35 2.07
N ASN A 171 0.81 18.91 0.99
CA ASN A 171 1.14 18.53 -0.40
C ASN A 171 0.95 17.03 -0.72
N THR A 172 0.20 16.30 0.13
CA THR A 172 -0.10 14.89 -0.08
C THR A 172 -1.53 14.71 -0.55
N GLU A 173 -1.70 13.94 -1.60
CA GLU A 173 -3.03 13.54 -2.06
C GLU A 173 -3.61 12.53 -1.07
N ILE A 174 -4.82 12.80 -0.59
CA ILE A 174 -5.60 11.90 0.29
C ILE A 174 -6.84 11.50 -0.46
N ILE A 175 -6.99 10.23 -0.77
CA ILE A 175 -8.11 9.68 -1.53
C ILE A 175 -8.88 8.64 -0.73
N THR A 176 -10.19 8.56 -0.96
CA THR A 176 -11.02 7.50 -0.39
C THR A 176 -11.08 6.30 -1.33
N PHE A 177 -11.19 5.11 -0.78
CA PHE A 177 -11.33 3.87 -1.53
C PHE A 177 -12.38 2.94 -0.93
N SER A 178 -13.27 2.47 -1.79
CA SER A 178 -14.20 1.38 -1.49
C SER A 178 -14.03 0.23 -2.48
N ALA A 179 -13.93 -0.98 -1.97
CA ALA A 179 -13.91 -2.18 -2.81
C ALA A 179 -15.22 -2.41 -3.59
N ASN A 180 -16.29 -1.72 -3.21
CA ASN A 180 -17.61 -1.80 -3.84
C ASN A 180 -17.80 -0.81 -5.01
N LYS A 181 -16.84 0.13 -5.19
CA LYS A 181 -16.87 1.13 -6.26
C LYS A 181 -15.75 0.88 -7.26
N SER A 182 -16.10 0.61 -8.51
CA SER A 182 -15.10 0.41 -9.58
C SER A 182 -14.35 1.70 -9.91
N GLU A 183 -15.01 2.85 -9.83
CA GLU A 183 -14.43 4.17 -10.07
C GLU A 183 -13.25 4.50 -9.15
N ASP A 184 -13.23 3.96 -7.91
CA ASP A 184 -12.13 4.20 -6.99
C ASP A 184 -10.85 3.45 -7.42
N ALA A 185 -10.99 2.28 -8.05
CA ALA A 185 -9.85 1.57 -8.64
C ALA A 185 -9.33 2.29 -9.89
N GLU A 186 -10.22 2.87 -10.70
CA GLU A 186 -9.82 3.66 -11.88
C GLU A 186 -9.03 4.91 -11.48
N LYS A 187 -9.43 5.63 -10.43
CA LYS A 187 -8.65 6.77 -9.90
C LYS A 187 -7.22 6.36 -9.52
N LEU A 188 -7.07 5.20 -8.89
CA LEU A 188 -5.73 4.68 -8.54
C LEU A 188 -4.91 4.34 -9.77
N ARG A 189 -5.51 3.77 -10.82
CA ARG A 189 -4.87 3.52 -12.11
C ARG A 189 -4.40 4.82 -12.76
N GLU A 190 -5.24 5.85 -12.76
CA GLU A 190 -4.88 7.17 -13.27
C GLU A 190 -3.67 7.77 -12.53
N ILE A 191 -3.60 7.63 -11.20
CA ILE A 191 -2.44 8.07 -10.41
C ILE A 191 -1.18 7.31 -10.81
N ILE A 192 -1.28 5.99 -10.97
CA ILE A 192 -0.18 5.13 -11.43
C ILE A 192 0.30 5.59 -12.82
N GLU A 193 -0.61 5.76 -13.77
CA GLU A 193 -0.28 6.13 -15.15
C GLU A 193 0.32 7.53 -15.28
N LYS A 194 -0.10 8.47 -14.45
CA LYS A 194 0.50 9.83 -14.38
C LYS A 194 1.95 9.85 -13.85
N ARG A 195 2.41 8.76 -13.25
CA ARG A 195 3.74 8.64 -12.64
C ARG A 195 4.71 7.77 -13.45
N LEU A 196 4.28 7.29 -14.62
CA LEU A 196 5.12 6.59 -15.59
C LEU A 196 5.88 7.56 -16.49
#